data_ded79622a741b2cdec18792103439177
#
_entry.id   ded79622a741b2cdec18792103439177
#
_cell.length_a   1.000
_cell.length_b   1.000
_cell.length_c   1.000
_cell.angle_alpha   90.00
_cell.angle_beta   90.00
_cell.angle_gamma   90.00
#
_symmetry.space_group_name_H-M   'P 1'
#
loop_
_entity.id
_entity.type
_entity.pdbx_description
1 polymer ?
#
loop_
_entity_poly.entity_id
_entity_poly.type
_entity_poly.pdbx_seq_one_letter_code
_entity_poly.pdbx_strand_id
1 'polypeptide(L)'
;MKFSEMTYTRPDIDALLADCKALAAKAAAAPDGDALVAVYYEQSRAFADYTTASQLANIHYTCDTRDASWKAEQDFFDANGPAVANAQVEISRAFLSNPHVDAL
;
A
#
# COMPACT_ATOMS: atom_id res chain seq x y z
N MET A 1 20.66 9.51 3.50
CA MET A 1 19.89 9.76 4.74
C MET A 1 20.03 8.58 5.67
N LYS A 2 20.35 8.82 6.92
CA LYS A 2 20.38 7.75 7.92
C LYS A 2 18.96 7.35 8.29
N PHE A 3 18.78 6.08 8.61
CA PHE A 3 17.49 5.55 9.03
C PHE A 3 16.88 6.36 10.20
N SER A 4 17.71 6.73 11.19
CA SER A 4 17.27 7.49 12.36
C SER A 4 16.79 8.91 12.02
N GLU A 5 17.09 9.41 10.82
CA GLU A 5 16.70 10.75 10.36
C GLU A 5 15.37 10.73 9.59
N MET A 6 14.83 9.54 9.30
CA MET A 6 13.58 9.41 8.58
C MET A 6 12.39 9.66 9.50
N THR A 7 11.46 10.49 9.04
CA THR A 7 10.23 10.76 9.79
C THR A 7 9.25 9.63 9.62
N TYR A 8 8.78 9.06 10.74
CA TYR A 8 7.71 8.08 10.73
C TYR A 8 6.36 8.76 10.87
N THR A 9 5.41 8.39 10.03
CA THR A 9 4.02 8.81 10.13
C THR A 9 3.13 7.57 9.97
N ARG A 10 2.23 7.35 10.95
CA ARG A 10 1.27 6.24 10.87
C ARG A 10 0.34 6.48 9.68
N PRO A 11 0.21 5.53 8.75
CA PRO A 11 -0.65 5.72 7.59
C PRO A 11 -2.14 5.73 7.98
N ASP A 12 -2.92 6.49 7.21
CA ASP A 12 -4.37 6.49 7.32
C ASP A 12 -4.92 5.31 6.51
N ILE A 13 -5.28 4.23 7.19
CA ILE A 13 -5.74 3.00 6.55
C ILE A 13 -7.07 3.21 5.83
N ASP A 14 -8.00 3.96 6.42
CA ASP A 14 -9.30 4.21 5.80
C ASP A 14 -9.14 4.97 4.47
N ALA A 15 -8.27 5.96 4.44
CA ALA A 15 -7.96 6.69 3.21
C ALA A 15 -7.31 5.77 2.17
N LEU A 16 -6.36 4.91 2.60
CA LEU A 16 -5.72 3.96 1.70
C LEU A 16 -6.71 2.98 1.10
N LEU A 17 -7.62 2.44 1.90
CA LEU A 17 -8.65 1.50 1.42
C LEU A 17 -9.62 2.18 0.46
N ALA A 18 -9.97 3.43 0.68
CA ALA A 18 -10.80 4.21 -0.24
C ALA A 18 -10.07 4.41 -1.58
N ASP A 19 -8.77 4.74 -1.54
CA ASP A 19 -7.95 4.86 -2.74
C ASP A 19 -7.89 3.54 -3.50
N CYS A 20 -7.79 2.41 -2.80
CA CYS A 20 -7.76 1.09 -3.42
C CYS A 20 -9.05 0.79 -4.19
N LYS A 21 -10.22 1.15 -3.64
CA LYS A 21 -11.50 0.97 -4.33
C LYS A 21 -11.55 1.81 -5.61
N ALA A 22 -11.09 3.05 -5.55
CA ALA A 22 -11.03 3.92 -6.71
C ALA A 22 -10.08 3.37 -7.77
N LEU A 23 -8.91 2.87 -7.36
CA LEU A 23 -7.92 2.28 -8.27
C LEU A 23 -8.46 1.02 -8.94
N ALA A 24 -9.15 0.15 -8.20
CA ALA A 24 -9.76 -1.04 -8.78
C ALA A 24 -10.80 -0.68 -9.84
N ALA A 25 -11.64 0.33 -9.58
CA ALA A 25 -12.62 0.81 -10.54
C ALA A 25 -11.95 1.38 -11.80
N LYS A 26 -10.90 2.17 -11.63
CA LYS A 26 -10.12 2.73 -12.75
C LYS A 26 -9.46 1.63 -13.58
N ALA A 27 -8.88 0.62 -12.92
CA ALA A 27 -8.23 -0.51 -13.60
C ALA A 27 -9.23 -1.29 -14.44
N ALA A 28 -10.40 -1.57 -13.90
CA ALA A 28 -11.44 -2.30 -14.63
C ALA A 28 -11.98 -1.50 -15.81
N ALA A 29 -12.06 -0.18 -15.69
CA ALA A 29 -12.65 0.71 -16.69
C ALA A 29 -11.65 1.31 -17.68
N ALA A 30 -10.35 1.07 -17.53
CA ALA A 30 -9.32 1.65 -18.39
C ALA A 30 -9.58 1.29 -19.87
N PRO A 31 -9.70 2.29 -20.77
CA PRO A 31 -10.13 2.06 -22.15
C PRO A 31 -9.02 1.54 -23.07
N ASP A 32 -7.76 1.65 -22.66
CA ASP A 32 -6.61 1.22 -23.46
C ASP A 32 -5.42 0.86 -22.53
N GLY A 33 -4.34 0.37 -23.14
CA GLY A 33 -3.16 -0.04 -22.41
C GLY A 33 -2.45 1.11 -21.69
N ASP A 34 -2.39 2.29 -22.32
CA ASP A 34 -1.74 3.45 -21.72
C ASP A 34 -2.47 3.91 -20.46
N ALA A 35 -3.81 3.93 -20.49
CA ALA A 35 -4.63 4.26 -19.32
C ALA A 35 -4.40 3.23 -18.20
N LEU A 36 -4.30 1.94 -18.55
CA LEU A 36 -4.08 0.88 -17.56
C LEU A 36 -2.70 1.00 -16.90
N VAL A 37 -1.66 1.32 -17.67
CA VAL A 37 -0.31 1.58 -17.14
C VAL A 37 -0.32 2.78 -16.20
N ALA A 38 -1.06 3.83 -16.52
CA ALA A 38 -1.20 5.00 -15.65
C ALA A 38 -1.81 4.62 -14.30
N VAL A 39 -2.82 3.74 -14.29
CA VAL A 39 -3.43 3.24 -13.04
C VAL A 39 -2.41 2.44 -12.23
N TYR A 40 -1.60 1.62 -12.89
CA TYR A 40 -0.54 0.88 -12.21
C TYR A 40 0.43 1.80 -11.47
N TYR A 41 0.86 2.89 -12.10
CA TYR A 41 1.73 3.88 -11.45
C TYR A 41 1.02 4.61 -10.31
N GLU A 42 -0.27 4.91 -10.44
CA GLU A 42 -1.05 5.47 -9.33
C GLU A 42 -1.08 4.52 -8.14
N GLN A 43 -1.27 3.21 -8.38
CA GLN A 43 -1.23 2.19 -7.34
C GLN A 43 0.11 2.18 -6.62
N SER A 44 1.21 2.21 -7.37
CA SER A 44 2.56 2.22 -6.79
C SER A 44 2.76 3.42 -5.87
N ARG A 45 2.30 4.60 -6.28
CA ARG A 45 2.39 5.81 -5.46
C ARG A 45 1.50 5.74 -4.22
N ALA A 46 0.28 5.20 -4.35
CA ALA A 46 -0.64 5.09 -3.22
C ALA A 46 -0.10 4.19 -2.10
N PHE A 47 0.64 3.13 -2.46
CA PHE A 47 1.21 2.21 -1.48
C PHE A 47 2.60 2.60 -0.99
N ALA A 48 3.28 3.55 -1.63
CA ALA A 48 4.67 3.90 -1.29
C ALA A 48 4.81 4.34 0.17
N ASP A 49 3.96 5.25 0.63
CA ASP A 49 4.01 5.76 2.00
C ASP A 49 3.67 4.67 3.02
N TYR A 50 2.67 3.84 2.72
CA TYR A 50 2.30 2.71 3.58
C TYR A 50 3.47 1.73 3.70
N THR A 51 4.10 1.37 2.60
CA THR A 51 5.22 0.43 2.59
C THR A 51 6.40 0.99 3.39
N THR A 52 6.74 2.27 3.19
CA THR A 52 7.82 2.93 3.92
C THR A 52 7.53 2.94 5.41
N ALA A 53 6.32 3.33 5.81
CA ALA A 53 5.93 3.38 7.22
C ALA A 53 5.99 2.00 7.87
N SER A 54 5.51 0.96 7.16
CA SER A 54 5.55 -0.42 7.64
C SER A 54 6.99 -0.90 7.87
N GLN A 55 7.89 -0.59 6.94
CA GLN A 55 9.30 -0.96 7.06
C GLN A 55 9.97 -0.23 8.21
N LEU A 56 9.71 1.07 8.38
CA LEU A 56 10.27 1.86 9.48
C LEU A 56 9.83 1.31 10.84
N ALA A 57 8.53 1.03 10.98
CA ALA A 57 8.00 0.47 12.22
C ALA A 57 8.64 -0.88 12.55
N ASN A 58 8.77 -1.76 11.56
CA ASN A 58 9.38 -3.07 11.73
C ASN A 58 10.84 -2.98 12.14
N ILE A 59 11.61 -2.11 11.49
CA ILE A 59 13.03 -1.95 11.80
C ILE A 59 13.22 -1.40 13.22
N HIS A 60 12.47 -0.37 13.61
CA HIS A 60 12.54 0.18 14.96
C HIS A 60 12.17 -0.85 16.01
N TYR A 61 11.09 -1.60 15.79
CA TYR A 61 10.66 -2.64 16.71
C TYR A 61 11.71 -3.74 16.82
N THR A 62 12.30 -4.15 15.70
CA THR A 62 13.34 -5.19 15.68
C THR A 62 14.60 -4.74 16.42
N CYS A 63 14.96 -3.45 16.31
CA CYS A 63 16.13 -2.90 16.99
C CYS A 63 15.92 -2.77 18.50
N ASP A 64 14.70 -2.52 18.97
CA ASP A 64 14.39 -2.45 20.40
C ASP A 64 12.97 -2.98 20.65
N THR A 65 12.87 -4.27 20.92
CA THR A 65 11.60 -4.95 21.18
C THR A 65 10.98 -4.55 22.52
N ARG A 66 11.72 -3.82 23.37
CA ARG A 66 11.21 -3.35 24.67
C ARG A 66 10.55 -1.98 24.58
N ASP A 67 10.67 -1.30 23.45
CA ASP A 67 10.02 -0.01 23.24
C ASP A 67 8.53 -0.22 22.95
N ALA A 68 7.70 0.14 23.92
CA ALA A 68 6.25 -0.06 23.82
C ALA A 68 5.61 0.75 22.69
N SER A 69 6.17 1.92 22.35
CA SER A 69 5.62 2.74 21.27
C SER A 69 5.82 2.08 19.90
N TRP A 70 6.98 1.47 19.65
CA TRP A 70 7.22 0.78 18.40
C TRP A 70 6.49 -0.56 18.34
N LYS A 71 6.30 -1.22 19.48
CA LYS A 71 5.44 -2.40 19.54
C LYS A 71 4.01 -2.07 19.15
N ALA A 72 3.49 -0.93 19.62
CA ALA A 72 2.14 -0.49 19.27
C ALA A 72 2.02 -0.24 17.75
N GLU A 73 3.06 0.33 17.11
CA GLU A 73 3.06 0.52 15.67
C GLU A 73 3.12 -0.81 14.93
N GLN A 74 3.93 -1.75 15.40
CA GLN A 74 3.97 -3.11 14.80
C GLN A 74 2.61 -3.79 14.92
N ASP A 75 1.96 -3.70 16.07
CA ASP A 75 0.63 -4.27 16.29
C ASP A 75 -0.41 -3.61 15.36
N PHE A 76 -0.28 -2.31 15.10
CA PHE A 76 -1.14 -1.59 14.15
C PHE A 76 -1.04 -2.19 12.74
N PHE A 77 0.17 -2.43 12.25
CA PHE A 77 0.37 -3.02 10.93
C PHE A 77 -0.08 -4.48 10.89
N ASP A 78 0.13 -5.24 11.96
CA ASP A 78 -0.34 -6.62 12.04
C ASP A 78 -1.87 -6.69 11.99
N ALA A 79 -2.55 -5.76 12.65
CA ALA A 79 -4.01 -5.71 12.68
C ALA A 79 -4.61 -5.27 11.34
N ASN A 80 -3.94 -4.37 10.61
CA ASN A 80 -4.46 -3.79 9.37
C ASN A 80 -3.93 -4.48 8.11
N GLY A 81 -2.86 -5.28 8.23
CA GLY A 81 -2.23 -5.96 7.10
C GLY A 81 -3.20 -6.79 6.25
N PRO A 82 -4.05 -7.63 6.84
CA PRO A 82 -5.00 -8.42 6.06
C PRO A 82 -5.96 -7.59 5.21
N ALA A 83 -6.48 -6.47 5.73
CA ALA A 83 -7.36 -5.59 4.98
C ALA A 83 -6.65 -4.95 3.78
N VAL A 84 -5.39 -4.50 3.99
CA VAL A 84 -4.57 -3.93 2.93
C VAL A 84 -4.23 -4.98 1.87
N ALA A 85 -3.86 -6.20 2.30
CA ALA A 85 -3.58 -7.31 1.39
C ALA A 85 -4.80 -7.66 0.53
N ASN A 86 -5.98 -7.72 1.14
CA ASN A 86 -7.23 -7.97 0.41
C ASN A 86 -7.52 -6.86 -0.60
N ALA A 87 -7.27 -5.61 -0.25
CA ALA A 87 -7.44 -4.48 -1.16
C ALA A 87 -6.50 -4.59 -2.36
N GLN A 88 -5.24 -5.00 -2.15
CA GLN A 88 -4.30 -5.24 -3.23
C GLN A 88 -4.75 -6.37 -4.16
N VAL A 89 -5.31 -7.44 -3.60
CA VAL A 89 -5.85 -8.55 -4.39
C VAL A 89 -7.01 -8.07 -5.28
N GLU A 90 -7.90 -7.22 -4.76
CA GLU A 90 -9.02 -6.68 -5.54
C GLU A 90 -8.53 -5.80 -6.69
N ILE A 91 -7.49 -4.99 -6.47
CA ILE A 91 -6.88 -4.21 -7.55
C ILE A 91 -6.27 -5.14 -8.60
N SER A 92 -5.55 -6.18 -8.19
CA SER A 92 -4.94 -7.15 -9.10
C SER A 92 -5.99 -7.87 -9.94
N ARG A 93 -7.12 -8.25 -9.34
CA ARG A 93 -8.24 -8.85 -10.07
C ARG A 93 -8.79 -7.89 -11.12
N ALA A 94 -8.91 -6.61 -10.79
CA ALA A 94 -9.38 -5.59 -11.73
C ALA A 94 -8.43 -5.46 -12.92
N PHE A 95 -7.11 -5.46 -12.70
CA PHE A 95 -6.12 -5.47 -13.76
C PHE A 95 -6.27 -6.70 -14.66
N LEU A 96 -6.35 -7.88 -14.04
CA LEU A 96 -6.46 -9.14 -14.79
C LEU A 96 -7.76 -9.25 -15.60
N SER A 97 -8.82 -8.59 -15.17
CA SER A 97 -10.11 -8.58 -15.87
C SER A 97 -10.11 -7.63 -17.07
N ASN A 98 -9.15 -6.72 -17.16
CA ASN A 98 -9.10 -5.75 -18.26
C ASN A 98 -8.48 -6.40 -19.51
N PRO A 99 -9.10 -6.25 -20.70
CA PRO A 99 -8.55 -6.85 -21.93
C PRO A 99 -7.20 -6.28 -22.35
N HIS A 100 -6.77 -5.15 -21.78
CA HIS A 100 -5.49 -4.50 -22.08
C HIS A 100 -4.38 -4.88 -21.11
N VAL A 101 -4.58 -5.90 -20.26
CA VAL A 101 -3.63 -6.29 -19.21
C VAL A 101 -2.22 -6.61 -19.75
N ASP A 102 -2.12 -7.04 -20.99
CA ASP A 102 -0.83 -7.35 -21.61
C ASP A 102 0.07 -6.12 -21.80
N ALA A 103 -0.47 -4.92 -21.64
CA ALA A 103 0.31 -3.69 -21.70
C ALA A 103 1.19 -3.47 -20.45
N LEU A 104 0.95 -4.22 -19.37
CA LEU A 104 1.70 -4.08 -18.10
C LEU A 104 3.05 -4.80 -18.12
#